data_303b15ec24a950d1a85f21d0b449d3c9
#
_entry.id   303b15ec24a950d1a85f21d0b449d3c9
#
_cell.length_a   1.000
_cell.length_b   1.000
_cell.length_c   1.000
_cell.angle_alpha   90.00
_cell.angle_beta   90.00
_cell.angle_gamma   90.00
#
_symmetry.space_group_name_H-M   'P 1'
#
loop_
_entity.id
_entity.type
_entity.pdbx_description
1 polymer ?
#
loop_
_entity_poly.entity_id
_entity_poly.type
_entity_poly.pdbx_seq_one_letter_code
_entity_poly.pdbx_strand_id
1 'polypeptide(L)'
;MLFRSICSFDPGFANTAGCTSAISWIDTENSVLLHRGYPVDQLARQCDFLEVAWILLRGDAPDEASYQSFKNTITRHSLVHEQIGRMCSSFRRDSHPMALMCALVGTLAAFYHDVLDVENPEHRALAATRLLSKMPTLAAMSYKFSIEQPAQYPRNDLSYAGNFLHMLFAIPAEPYQLNPVIEQAMNQILVLHADHGQCASTTTVRAARSEERRVGKECR
;
A
#
# COMPACT_ATOMS: atom_id res chain seq x y z
N MET A 1 -34.76 -29.32 -18.32
CA MET A 1 -33.35 -29.62 -18.38
C MET A 1 -32.77 -29.23 -17.02
N LEU A 2 -32.48 -30.21 -16.14
CA LEU A 2 -31.95 -29.96 -14.81
C LEU A 2 -30.48 -29.58 -14.96
N PHE A 3 -30.16 -28.31 -14.70
CA PHE A 3 -28.75 -27.88 -14.55
C PHE A 3 -28.17 -28.53 -13.31
N ARG A 4 -27.33 -29.54 -13.48
CA ARG A 4 -26.51 -30.05 -12.38
C ARG A 4 -25.43 -29.02 -12.11
N SER A 5 -25.53 -28.31 -11.00
CA SER A 5 -24.43 -27.48 -10.51
C SER A 5 -23.26 -28.38 -10.13
N ILE A 6 -22.13 -28.19 -10.77
CA ILE A 6 -20.87 -28.84 -10.40
C ILE A 6 -20.22 -27.95 -9.32
N CYS A 7 -20.13 -28.48 -8.11
CA CYS A 7 -19.36 -27.82 -7.05
C CYS A 7 -17.88 -28.22 -7.19
N SER A 8 -17.01 -27.24 -7.30
CA SER A 8 -15.57 -27.43 -7.17
C SER A 8 -15.19 -27.35 -5.69
N PHE A 9 -14.59 -28.41 -5.18
CA PHE A 9 -14.04 -28.46 -3.83
C PHE A 9 -12.52 -28.51 -3.90
N ASP A 10 -11.88 -27.42 -3.51
CA ASP A 10 -10.42 -27.27 -3.49
C ASP A 10 -10.03 -26.59 -2.16
N PRO A 11 -9.86 -27.39 -1.08
CA PRO A 11 -9.55 -26.86 0.23
C PRO A 11 -8.19 -26.13 0.21
N GLY A 12 -8.21 -24.85 0.60
CA GLY A 12 -7.04 -24.00 0.64
C GLY A 12 -6.59 -23.45 -0.72
N PHE A 13 -7.39 -23.61 -1.77
CA PHE A 13 -7.06 -23.13 -3.13
C PHE A 13 -5.72 -23.69 -3.67
N ALA A 14 -5.42 -24.95 -3.36
CA ALA A 14 -4.17 -25.58 -3.74
C ALA A 14 -4.01 -25.77 -5.26
N ASN A 15 -5.13 -25.94 -5.96
CA ASN A 15 -5.17 -26.24 -7.40
C ASN A 15 -6.02 -25.22 -8.20
N THR A 16 -6.63 -24.26 -7.54
CA THR A 16 -7.54 -23.30 -8.19
C THR A 16 -6.90 -21.91 -8.22
N ALA A 17 -6.63 -21.42 -9.44
CA ALA A 17 -6.18 -20.06 -9.64
C ALA A 17 -7.33 -19.07 -9.46
N GLY A 18 -7.20 -18.13 -8.50
CA GLY A 18 -8.21 -17.10 -8.23
C GLY A 18 -8.28 -16.00 -9.31
N CYS A 19 -7.18 -15.76 -10.02
CA CYS A 19 -7.10 -14.79 -11.11
C CYS A 19 -5.80 -14.92 -11.90
N THR A 20 -5.74 -14.27 -13.08
CA THR A 20 -4.49 -13.97 -13.77
C THR A 20 -3.88 -12.67 -13.25
N SER A 21 -2.58 -12.62 -13.12
CA SER A 21 -1.82 -11.41 -12.76
C SER A 21 -0.62 -11.25 -13.67
N ALA A 22 -0.31 -10.00 -14.04
CA ALA A 22 0.91 -9.63 -14.76
C ALA A 22 1.86 -8.81 -13.87
N ILE A 23 1.62 -8.79 -12.54
CA ILE A 23 2.41 -7.96 -11.62
C ILE A 23 3.64 -8.71 -11.15
N SER A 24 3.47 -9.87 -10.53
CA SER A 24 4.58 -10.66 -10.02
C SER A 24 4.58 -12.07 -10.58
N TRP A 25 5.77 -12.57 -10.86
CA TRP A 25 6.00 -13.95 -11.25
C TRP A 25 7.04 -14.58 -10.32
N ILE A 26 6.72 -15.76 -9.80
CA ILE A 26 7.54 -16.50 -8.85
C ILE A 26 7.90 -17.84 -9.45
N ASP A 27 9.19 -18.10 -9.55
CA ASP A 27 9.77 -19.41 -9.87
C ASP A 27 10.47 -19.96 -8.62
N THR A 28 9.83 -20.91 -7.97
CA THR A 28 10.34 -21.50 -6.73
C THR A 28 11.51 -22.45 -6.98
N GLU A 29 11.60 -23.06 -8.18
CA GLU A 29 12.67 -23.99 -8.52
C GLU A 29 13.99 -23.26 -8.73
N ASN A 30 13.95 -22.12 -9.41
CA ASN A 30 15.12 -21.30 -9.70
C ASN A 30 15.32 -20.14 -8.70
N SER A 31 14.45 -20.01 -7.69
CA SER A 31 14.47 -18.92 -6.71
C SER A 31 14.44 -17.53 -7.37
N VAL A 32 13.60 -17.37 -8.40
CA VAL A 32 13.45 -16.11 -9.13
C VAL A 32 12.12 -15.45 -8.77
N LEU A 33 12.18 -14.18 -8.42
CA LEU A 33 11.02 -13.29 -8.24
C LEU A 33 11.14 -12.11 -9.18
N LEU A 34 10.14 -11.94 -10.03
CA LEU A 34 10.06 -10.80 -10.95
C LEU A 34 8.86 -9.91 -10.61
N HIS A 35 9.08 -8.61 -10.64
CA HIS A 35 8.03 -7.59 -10.61
C HIS A 35 7.91 -6.96 -11.99
N ARG A 36 6.80 -7.17 -12.69
CA ARG A 36 6.58 -6.70 -14.07
C ARG A 36 7.69 -7.11 -15.03
N GLY A 37 8.35 -8.25 -14.79
CA GLY A 37 9.46 -8.74 -15.58
C GLY A 37 10.85 -8.31 -15.10
N TYR A 38 10.95 -7.42 -14.13
CA TYR A 38 12.21 -6.97 -13.55
C TYR A 38 12.59 -7.87 -12.34
N PRO A 39 13.83 -8.38 -12.26
CA PRO A 39 14.29 -9.15 -11.10
C PRO A 39 14.29 -8.30 -9.82
N VAL A 40 13.69 -8.84 -8.74
CA VAL A 40 13.54 -8.08 -7.49
C VAL A 40 14.87 -7.70 -6.84
N ASP A 41 15.89 -8.52 -7.01
CA ASP A 41 17.24 -8.26 -6.49
C ASP A 41 17.90 -7.07 -7.19
N GLN A 42 17.64 -6.86 -8.49
CA GLN A 42 18.09 -5.69 -9.24
C GLN A 42 17.33 -4.45 -8.80
N LEU A 43 16.00 -4.54 -8.69
CA LEU A 43 15.17 -3.44 -8.21
C LEU A 43 15.59 -2.98 -6.81
N ALA A 44 15.86 -3.91 -5.89
CA ALA A 44 16.27 -3.59 -4.53
C ALA A 44 17.65 -2.91 -4.44
N ARG A 45 18.52 -3.14 -5.42
CA ARG A 45 19.87 -2.55 -5.44
C ARG A 45 19.94 -1.23 -6.18
N GLN A 46 19.11 -1.03 -7.21
CA GLN A 46 19.26 0.04 -8.20
C GLN A 46 18.13 1.08 -8.14
N CYS A 47 16.96 0.71 -7.61
CA CYS A 47 15.79 1.57 -7.60
C CYS A 47 15.45 2.05 -6.19
N ASP A 48 14.81 3.20 -6.10
CA ASP A 48 14.10 3.56 -4.89
C ASP A 48 12.68 2.96 -4.89
N PHE A 49 12.04 2.98 -3.73
CA PHE A 49 10.71 2.39 -3.57
C PHE A 49 9.65 3.04 -4.48
N LEU A 50 9.75 4.34 -4.75
CA LEU A 50 8.76 5.02 -5.60
C LEU A 50 8.92 4.66 -7.08
N GLU A 51 10.14 4.37 -7.55
CA GLU A 51 10.37 3.80 -8.89
C GLU A 51 9.71 2.43 -9.01
N VAL A 52 9.91 1.57 -8.00
CA VAL A 52 9.28 0.23 -7.98
C VAL A 52 7.75 0.35 -7.89
N ALA A 53 7.24 1.25 -7.08
CA ALA A 53 5.80 1.53 -7.00
C ALA A 53 5.23 1.99 -8.36
N TRP A 54 5.96 2.84 -9.09
CA TRP A 54 5.59 3.22 -10.44
C TRP A 54 5.55 2.01 -11.38
N ILE A 55 6.61 1.20 -11.40
CA ILE A 55 6.70 -0.01 -12.25
C ILE A 55 5.49 -0.94 -11.97
N LEU A 56 5.18 -1.18 -10.70
CA LEU A 56 4.06 -2.03 -10.32
C LEU A 56 2.71 -1.47 -10.78
N LEU A 57 2.52 -0.15 -10.66
CA LEU A 57 1.26 0.52 -11.01
C LEU A 57 1.09 0.74 -12.52
N ARG A 58 2.18 1.01 -13.26
CA ARG A 58 2.15 1.42 -14.67
C ARG A 58 2.63 0.35 -15.64
N GLY A 59 3.47 -0.58 -15.20
CA GLY A 59 3.95 -1.72 -15.99
C GLY A 59 5.41 -1.61 -16.44
N ASP A 60 5.91 -0.41 -16.69
CA ASP A 60 7.26 -0.15 -17.19
C ASP A 60 8.01 0.86 -16.32
N ALA A 61 9.33 0.92 -16.46
CA ALA A 61 10.17 1.90 -15.79
C ALA A 61 9.79 3.33 -16.22
N PRO A 62 9.77 4.31 -15.31
CA PRO A 62 9.45 5.69 -15.65
C PRO A 62 10.61 6.36 -16.40
N ASP A 63 10.30 7.31 -17.28
CA ASP A 63 11.26 8.33 -17.65
C ASP A 63 11.47 9.33 -16.51
N GLU A 64 12.58 10.09 -16.57
CA GLU A 64 12.96 11.03 -15.50
C GLU A 64 11.87 12.06 -15.19
N ALA A 65 11.21 12.60 -16.21
CA ALA A 65 10.18 13.62 -16.04
C ALA A 65 8.92 13.05 -15.35
N SER A 66 8.48 11.88 -15.77
CA SER A 66 7.36 11.14 -15.16
C SER A 66 7.66 10.74 -13.73
N TYR A 67 8.88 10.26 -13.47
CA TYR A 67 9.31 9.90 -12.13
C TYR A 67 9.30 11.12 -11.20
N GLN A 68 9.89 12.24 -11.58
CA GLN A 68 9.91 13.44 -10.76
C GLN A 68 8.51 14.00 -10.49
N SER A 69 7.64 13.96 -11.49
CA SER A 69 6.23 14.35 -11.31
C SER A 69 5.50 13.45 -10.31
N PHE A 70 5.69 12.14 -10.41
CA PHE A 70 5.10 11.17 -9.49
C PHE A 70 5.64 11.34 -8.06
N LYS A 71 6.95 11.43 -7.91
CA LYS A 71 7.63 11.67 -6.62
C LYS A 71 7.11 12.95 -5.95
N ASN A 72 7.01 14.05 -6.70
CA ASN A 72 6.47 15.30 -6.19
C ASN A 72 5.01 15.16 -5.75
N THR A 73 4.21 14.42 -6.51
CA THR A 73 2.81 14.16 -6.17
C THR A 73 2.70 13.37 -4.87
N ILE A 74 3.44 12.25 -4.74
CA ILE A 74 3.46 11.44 -3.52
C ILE A 74 3.89 12.27 -2.31
N THR A 75 4.99 13.01 -2.43
CA THR A 75 5.53 13.84 -1.36
C THR A 75 4.53 14.87 -0.85
N ARG A 76 3.87 15.59 -1.77
CA ARG A 76 2.88 16.63 -1.41
C ARG A 76 1.56 16.10 -0.86
N HIS A 77 1.25 14.83 -1.07
CA HIS A 77 0.05 14.17 -0.56
C HIS A 77 0.27 13.38 0.74
N SER A 78 1.48 13.39 1.30
CA SER A 78 1.85 12.61 2.49
C SER A 78 1.16 13.09 3.79
N LEU A 79 0.82 14.37 3.87
CA LEU A 79 0.13 14.92 5.04
C LEU A 79 -1.31 14.40 5.13
N VAL A 80 -1.74 14.06 6.32
CA VAL A 80 -3.12 13.66 6.63
C VAL A 80 -3.85 14.79 7.37
N HIS A 81 -5.19 14.77 7.31
CA HIS A 81 -6.00 15.75 8.02
C HIS A 81 -5.85 15.59 9.54
N GLU A 82 -5.75 16.70 10.28
CA GLU A 82 -5.57 16.72 11.74
C GLU A 82 -6.60 15.88 12.51
N GLN A 83 -7.84 15.83 12.05
CA GLN A 83 -8.88 15.03 12.68
C GLN A 83 -8.59 13.53 12.62
N ILE A 84 -7.85 13.05 11.61
CA ILE A 84 -7.42 11.64 11.53
C ILE A 84 -6.46 11.34 12.70
N GLY A 85 -5.52 12.25 12.97
CA GLY A 85 -4.64 12.14 14.14
C GLY A 85 -5.38 12.13 15.46
N ARG A 86 -6.37 13.00 15.62
CA ARG A 86 -7.22 13.04 16.81
C ARG A 86 -8.04 11.78 17.02
N MET A 87 -8.40 11.09 15.95
CA MET A 87 -9.12 9.82 16.03
C MET A 87 -8.30 8.74 16.73
N CYS A 88 -6.96 8.77 16.66
CA CYS A 88 -6.12 7.85 17.42
C CYS A 88 -6.41 7.88 18.92
N SER A 89 -6.69 9.06 19.49
CA SER A 89 -7.00 9.22 20.91
C SER A 89 -8.31 8.59 21.35
N SER A 90 -9.18 8.20 20.42
CA SER A 90 -10.43 7.49 20.70
C SER A 90 -10.24 5.99 20.91
N PHE A 91 -9.07 5.46 20.60
CA PHE A 91 -8.74 4.06 20.79
C PHE A 91 -8.02 3.83 22.12
N ARG A 92 -8.06 2.60 22.59
CA ARG A 92 -7.26 2.19 23.73
C ARG A 92 -5.77 2.18 23.34
N ARG A 93 -4.89 2.59 24.24
CA ARG A 93 -3.45 2.66 23.99
C ARG A 93 -2.80 1.30 23.76
N ASP A 94 -3.37 0.26 24.38
CA ASP A 94 -2.96 -1.13 24.20
C ASP A 94 -3.56 -1.80 22.96
N SER A 95 -4.21 -1.02 22.08
CA SER A 95 -4.76 -1.53 20.83
C SER A 95 -3.65 -2.01 19.89
N HIS A 96 -3.88 -3.14 19.24
CA HIS A 96 -2.93 -3.66 18.27
C HIS A 96 -2.75 -2.66 17.11
N PRO A 97 -1.51 -2.30 16.72
CA PRO A 97 -1.25 -1.27 15.69
C PRO A 97 -1.97 -1.54 14.36
N MET A 98 -2.13 -2.81 13.96
CA MET A 98 -2.85 -3.16 12.74
C MET A 98 -4.35 -2.85 12.82
N ALA A 99 -4.98 -3.01 13.99
CA ALA A 99 -6.38 -2.62 14.17
C ALA A 99 -6.55 -1.11 14.01
N LEU A 100 -5.63 -0.34 14.59
CA LEU A 100 -5.59 1.10 14.43
C LEU A 100 -5.36 1.50 12.96
N MET A 101 -4.42 0.87 12.27
CA MET A 101 -4.18 1.09 10.83
C MET A 101 -5.44 0.83 10.00
N CYS A 102 -6.15 -0.28 10.21
CA CYS A 102 -7.40 -0.57 9.51
C CYS A 102 -8.44 0.54 9.70
N ALA A 103 -8.61 1.03 10.94
CA ALA A 103 -9.54 2.11 11.24
C ALA A 103 -9.14 3.42 10.56
N LEU A 104 -7.85 3.80 10.63
CA LEU A 104 -7.32 5.02 10.02
C LEU A 104 -7.44 5.00 8.50
N VAL A 105 -7.09 3.88 7.84
CA VAL A 105 -7.25 3.72 6.39
C VAL A 105 -8.73 3.81 5.99
N GLY A 106 -9.63 3.14 6.73
CA GLY A 106 -11.07 3.24 6.49
C GLY A 106 -11.59 4.67 6.63
N THR A 107 -11.06 5.44 7.58
CA THR A 107 -11.42 6.84 7.79
C THR A 107 -11.05 7.74 6.60
N LEU A 108 -10.00 7.39 5.81
CA LEU A 108 -9.66 8.17 4.61
C LEU A 108 -10.83 8.32 3.64
N ALA A 109 -11.71 7.31 3.54
CA ALA A 109 -12.88 7.37 2.66
C ALA A 109 -13.84 8.51 3.05
N ALA A 110 -13.94 8.86 4.34
CA ALA A 110 -14.75 9.97 4.80
C ALA A 110 -14.18 11.35 4.45
N PHE A 111 -12.85 11.44 4.25
CA PHE A 111 -12.17 12.69 3.88
C PHE A 111 -11.96 12.85 2.36
N TYR A 112 -12.01 11.75 1.60
CA TYR A 112 -11.73 11.71 0.17
C TYR A 112 -12.86 11.04 -0.61
N HIS A 113 -14.10 11.39 -0.28
CA HIS A 113 -15.32 10.82 -0.89
C HIS A 113 -15.51 11.20 -2.37
N ASP A 114 -14.73 12.13 -2.88
CA ASP A 114 -14.71 12.59 -4.28
C ASP A 114 -14.17 11.53 -5.27
N VAL A 115 -13.50 10.48 -4.78
CA VAL A 115 -12.82 9.46 -5.61
C VAL A 115 -13.18 8.03 -5.21
N LEU A 116 -14.41 7.79 -4.81
CA LEU A 116 -14.87 6.48 -4.38
C LEU A 116 -15.39 5.59 -5.51
N ASP A 117 -15.57 6.13 -6.71
CA ASP A 117 -16.00 5.33 -7.86
C ASP A 117 -14.86 4.44 -8.36
N VAL A 118 -14.93 3.16 -8.00
CA VAL A 118 -13.93 2.15 -8.36
C VAL A 118 -14.01 1.70 -9.82
N GLU A 119 -15.08 2.02 -10.55
CA GLU A 119 -15.17 1.76 -11.98
C GLU A 119 -14.43 2.82 -12.80
N ASN A 120 -14.30 4.03 -12.28
CA ASN A 120 -13.56 5.10 -12.93
C ASN A 120 -12.04 4.89 -12.79
N PRO A 121 -11.27 4.75 -13.91
CA PRO A 121 -9.82 4.56 -13.86
C PRO A 121 -9.06 5.71 -13.20
N GLU A 122 -9.52 6.96 -13.39
CA GLU A 122 -8.88 8.14 -12.81
C GLU A 122 -9.05 8.16 -11.28
N HIS A 123 -10.25 7.82 -10.79
CA HIS A 123 -10.49 7.69 -9.35
C HIS A 123 -9.63 6.59 -8.72
N ARG A 124 -9.48 5.44 -9.40
CA ARG A 124 -8.58 4.37 -8.92
C ARG A 124 -7.12 4.82 -8.85
N ALA A 125 -6.64 5.50 -9.89
CA ALA A 125 -5.27 6.00 -9.92
C ALA A 125 -5.01 7.05 -8.83
N LEU A 126 -5.95 7.97 -8.61
CA LEU A 126 -5.85 8.98 -7.58
C LEU A 126 -5.98 8.39 -6.16
N ALA A 127 -6.88 7.43 -5.97
CA ALA A 127 -7.02 6.70 -4.70
C ALA A 127 -5.74 5.92 -4.36
N ALA A 128 -5.14 5.21 -5.33
CA ALA A 128 -3.88 4.50 -5.16
C ALA A 128 -2.75 5.47 -4.79
N THR A 129 -2.64 6.60 -5.47
CA THR A 129 -1.65 7.65 -5.18
C THR A 129 -1.83 8.22 -3.77
N ARG A 130 -3.06 8.53 -3.36
CA ARG A 130 -3.37 9.02 -2.01
C ARG A 130 -3.05 7.99 -0.93
N LEU A 131 -3.38 6.73 -1.14
CA LEU A 131 -3.05 5.65 -0.22
C LEU A 131 -1.54 5.48 -0.09
N LEU A 132 -0.83 5.35 -1.21
CA LEU A 132 0.63 5.23 -1.22
C LEU A 132 1.30 6.39 -0.48
N SER A 133 0.83 7.63 -0.69
CA SER A 133 1.39 8.82 -0.05
C SER A 133 1.16 8.85 1.47
N LYS A 134 0.00 8.38 1.94
CA LYS A 134 -0.44 8.57 3.33
C LYS A 134 -0.13 7.38 4.23
N MET A 135 0.09 6.19 3.67
CA MET A 135 0.36 4.98 4.47
C MET A 135 1.54 5.13 5.43
N PRO A 136 2.70 5.70 5.05
CA PRO A 136 3.79 5.91 6.00
C PRO A 136 3.41 6.81 7.16
N THR A 137 2.64 7.88 6.90
CA THR A 137 2.18 8.81 7.94
C THR A 137 1.22 8.12 8.91
N LEU A 138 0.25 7.36 8.41
CA LEU A 138 -0.69 6.62 9.26
C LEU A 138 0.02 5.55 10.08
N ALA A 139 0.98 4.82 9.49
CA ALA A 139 1.77 3.81 10.19
C ALA A 139 2.62 4.43 11.30
N ALA A 140 3.29 5.53 11.01
CA ALA A 140 4.08 6.25 12.00
C ALA A 140 3.21 6.83 13.13
N MET A 141 2.03 7.35 12.81
CA MET A 141 1.07 7.81 13.81
C MET A 141 0.58 6.68 14.72
N SER A 142 0.27 5.51 14.14
CA SER A 142 -0.12 4.31 14.91
C SER A 142 1.00 3.89 15.86
N TYR A 143 2.24 3.87 15.39
CA TYR A 143 3.39 3.54 16.22
C TYR A 143 3.61 4.57 17.33
N LYS A 144 3.64 5.87 17.00
CA LYS A 144 3.81 6.94 17.99
C LYS A 144 2.71 6.92 19.06
N PHE A 145 1.48 6.63 18.66
CA PHE A 145 0.38 6.46 19.60
C PHE A 145 0.62 5.30 20.56
N SER A 146 1.09 4.15 20.08
CA SER A 146 1.33 2.95 20.91
C SER A 146 2.44 3.16 21.96
N ILE A 147 3.42 4.03 21.66
CA ILE A 147 4.52 4.36 22.59
C ILE A 147 4.33 5.69 23.33
N GLU A 148 3.12 6.25 23.27
CA GLU A 148 2.75 7.51 23.94
C GLU A 148 3.60 8.73 23.56
N GLN A 149 4.10 8.76 22.32
CA GLN A 149 4.84 9.89 21.80
C GLN A 149 3.99 10.73 20.83
N PRO A 150 4.27 12.03 20.74
CA PRO A 150 3.58 12.90 19.80
C PRO A 150 3.88 12.48 18.34
N ALA A 151 2.86 12.47 17.49
CA ALA A 151 3.04 12.24 16.07
C ALA A 151 3.95 13.30 15.45
N GLN A 152 4.77 12.88 14.49
CA GLN A 152 5.62 13.76 13.71
C GLN A 152 5.02 13.96 12.32
N TYR A 153 5.15 15.17 11.80
CA TYR A 153 4.67 15.51 10.46
C TYR A 153 5.67 15.08 9.38
N PRO A 154 5.19 14.73 8.18
CA PRO A 154 6.06 14.43 7.06
C PRO A 154 6.81 15.69 6.60
N ARG A 155 8.00 15.48 6.06
CA ARG A 155 8.88 16.52 5.52
C ARG A 155 9.03 16.31 4.01
N ASN A 156 8.93 17.40 3.23
CA ASN A 156 8.99 17.32 1.78
C ASN A 156 10.42 17.25 1.21
N ASP A 157 11.42 17.46 2.04
CA ASP A 157 12.84 17.43 1.69
C ASP A 157 13.49 16.05 1.86
N LEU A 158 12.77 15.08 2.42
CA LEU A 158 13.24 13.71 2.62
C LEU A 158 12.74 12.76 1.54
N SER A 159 13.49 11.67 1.34
CA SER A 159 13.02 10.54 0.53
C SER A 159 11.80 9.87 1.18
N TYR A 160 11.13 8.99 0.47
CA TYR A 160 9.99 8.24 1.00
C TYR A 160 10.37 7.41 2.24
N ALA A 161 11.48 6.66 2.15
CA ALA A 161 11.98 5.86 3.27
C ALA A 161 12.50 6.75 4.41
N GLY A 162 13.27 7.81 4.08
CA GLY A 162 13.78 8.76 5.07
C GLY A 162 12.67 9.50 5.79
N ASN A 163 11.61 9.88 5.10
CA ASN A 163 10.44 10.52 5.69
C ASN A 163 9.69 9.57 6.65
N PHE A 164 9.55 8.31 6.28
CA PHE A 164 8.97 7.30 7.16
C PHE A 164 9.78 7.13 8.44
N LEU A 165 11.12 7.00 8.33
CA LEU A 165 12.02 6.92 9.48
C LEU A 165 11.96 8.18 10.35
N HIS A 166 11.91 9.35 9.73
CA HIS A 166 11.74 10.61 10.46
C HIS A 166 10.43 10.58 11.28
N MET A 167 9.31 10.25 10.68
CA MET A 167 8.03 10.22 11.38
C MET A 167 7.98 9.16 12.50
N LEU A 168 8.70 8.04 12.34
CA LEU A 168 8.78 6.98 13.37
C LEU A 168 9.65 7.41 14.57
N PHE A 169 10.81 8.02 14.32
CA PHE A 169 11.85 8.14 15.35
C PHE A 169 12.15 9.57 15.80
N ALA A 170 11.78 10.58 15.02
CA ALA A 170 11.97 11.96 15.45
C ALA A 170 11.17 12.28 16.72
N ILE A 171 11.73 13.12 17.58
CA ILE A 171 11.09 13.67 18.77
C ILE A 171 11.15 15.19 18.71
N PRO A 172 10.20 15.91 19.32
CA PRO A 172 10.21 17.39 19.28
C PRO A 172 11.38 18.05 19.98
N ALA A 173 12.06 17.31 20.88
CA ALA A 173 13.10 17.87 21.74
C ALA A 173 14.44 18.10 21.02
N GLU A 174 14.70 17.38 19.92
CA GLU A 174 15.96 17.47 19.18
C GLU A 174 15.79 17.20 17.69
N PRO A 175 16.66 17.76 16.83
CA PRO A 175 16.64 17.47 15.39
C PRO A 175 16.96 16.00 15.11
N TYR A 176 16.10 15.32 14.36
CA TYR A 176 16.36 13.96 13.92
C TYR A 176 17.43 13.94 12.82
N GLN A 177 18.49 13.17 13.05
CA GLN A 177 19.55 12.96 12.07
C GLN A 177 19.31 11.63 11.35
N LEU A 178 18.96 11.73 10.07
CA LEU A 178 18.74 10.56 9.23
C LEU A 178 20.08 9.86 8.95
N ASN A 179 20.15 8.57 9.31
CA ASN A 179 21.31 7.75 8.99
C ASN A 179 21.13 7.17 7.57
N PRO A 180 22.01 7.46 6.62
CA PRO A 180 21.87 7.02 5.23
C PRO A 180 21.91 5.49 5.07
N VAL A 181 22.60 4.76 5.94
CA VAL A 181 22.62 3.29 5.91
C VAL A 181 21.26 2.72 6.32
N ILE A 182 20.64 3.29 7.35
CA ILE A 182 19.30 2.87 7.80
C ILE A 182 18.24 3.28 6.76
N GLU A 183 18.38 4.44 6.15
CA GLU A 183 17.51 4.89 5.06
C GLU A 183 17.55 3.94 3.87
N GLN A 184 18.75 3.56 3.42
CA GLN A 184 18.92 2.60 2.35
C GLN A 184 18.35 1.23 2.70
N ALA A 185 18.61 0.73 3.91
CA ALA A 185 18.06 -0.54 4.37
C ALA A 185 16.52 -0.51 4.40
N MET A 186 15.91 0.58 4.88
CA MET A 186 14.46 0.75 4.86
C MET A 186 13.92 0.79 3.43
N ASN A 187 14.58 1.50 2.51
CA ASN A 187 14.20 1.51 1.10
C ASN A 187 14.20 0.09 0.51
N GLN A 188 15.25 -0.68 0.75
CA GLN A 188 15.34 -2.08 0.30
C GLN A 188 14.24 -2.96 0.90
N ILE A 189 13.94 -2.80 2.19
CA ILE A 189 12.82 -3.50 2.84
C ILE A 189 11.50 -3.18 2.16
N LEU A 190 11.22 -1.91 1.88
CA LEU A 190 10.00 -1.48 1.19
C LEU A 190 9.92 -2.06 -0.23
N VAL A 191 11.03 -2.08 -0.98
CA VAL A 191 11.10 -2.68 -2.32
C VAL A 191 10.82 -4.18 -2.26
N LEU A 192 11.46 -4.91 -1.34
CA LEU A 192 11.29 -6.36 -1.20
C LEU A 192 9.88 -6.76 -0.75
N HIS A 193 9.14 -5.86 -0.11
CA HIS A 193 7.77 -6.07 0.35
C HIS A 193 6.73 -5.35 -0.53
N ALA A 194 7.14 -4.78 -1.66
CA ALA A 194 6.25 -3.97 -2.51
C ALA A 194 5.09 -4.78 -3.11
N ASP A 195 5.33 -6.03 -3.48
CA ASP A 195 4.31 -6.99 -3.88
C ASP A 195 4.71 -8.42 -3.47
N HIS A 196 3.75 -9.16 -2.95
CA HIS A 196 3.93 -10.56 -2.57
C HIS A 196 2.84 -11.46 -3.20
N GLY A 197 2.36 -11.04 -4.35
CA GLY A 197 1.24 -11.68 -5.02
C GLY A 197 -0.10 -11.39 -4.35
N GLN A 198 -1.10 -12.18 -4.68
CA GLN A 198 -2.45 -11.95 -4.20
C GLN A 198 -2.64 -12.51 -2.78
N CYS A 199 -2.73 -11.62 -1.79
CA CYS A 199 -3.00 -11.99 -0.41
C CYS A 199 -4.48 -12.40 -0.18
N ALA A 200 -4.77 -13.05 0.96
CA ALA A 200 -6.11 -13.47 1.34
C ALA A 200 -7.13 -12.31 1.34
N SER A 201 -6.73 -11.12 1.79
CA SER A 201 -7.58 -9.93 1.81
C SER A 201 -7.97 -9.50 0.40
N THR A 202 -7.01 -9.44 -0.53
CA THR A 202 -7.26 -9.11 -1.95
C THR A 202 -8.17 -10.14 -2.61
N THR A 203 -7.92 -11.44 -2.36
CA THR A 203 -8.76 -12.53 -2.88
C THR A 203 -10.19 -12.41 -2.36
N THR A 204 -10.37 -12.15 -1.07
CA THR A 204 -11.69 -11.99 -0.45
C THR A 204 -12.45 -10.81 -1.07
N VAL A 205 -11.80 -9.64 -1.20
CA VAL A 205 -12.45 -8.46 -1.81
C VAL A 205 -12.81 -8.70 -3.27
N ARG A 206 -11.96 -9.37 -4.04
CA ARG A 206 -12.25 -9.72 -5.44
C ARG A 206 -13.42 -10.68 -5.55
N ALA A 207 -13.47 -11.71 -4.69
CA ALA A 207 -14.56 -12.68 -4.67
C ALA A 207 -15.88 -12.01 -4.29
N ALA A 208 -15.94 -11.25 -3.20
CA ALA A 208 -17.12 -10.53 -2.76
C ALA A 208 -17.66 -9.59 -3.85
N ARG A 209 -16.78 -8.80 -4.48
CA ARG A 209 -17.20 -7.91 -5.58
C ARG A 209 -17.70 -8.65 -6.80
N SER A 210 -17.19 -9.84 -7.11
CA SER A 210 -17.70 -10.65 -8.24
C SER A 210 -19.11 -11.17 -7.99
N GLU A 211 -19.47 -11.46 -6.75
CA GLU A 211 -20.82 -11.87 -6.35
C GLU A 211 -21.83 -10.71 -6.48
N GLU A 212 -21.50 -9.50 -6.03
CA GLU A 212 -22.37 -8.32 -6.21
C GLU A 212 -22.74 -8.07 -7.69
N ARG A 213 -21.80 -8.29 -8.60
CA ARG A 213 -22.06 -8.16 -10.04
C ARG A 213 -23.03 -9.23 -10.58
N ARG A 214 -23.08 -10.40 -9.97
CA ARG A 214 -24.03 -11.47 -10.34
C ARG A 214 -25.43 -11.17 -9.82
N VAL A 215 -25.56 -10.80 -8.55
CA VAL A 215 -26.85 -10.46 -7.93
C VAL A 215 -27.53 -9.29 -8.66
N GLY A 216 -26.79 -8.26 -9.05
CA GLY A 216 -27.34 -7.14 -9.81
C GLY A 216 -27.83 -7.47 -11.23
N LYS A 217 -27.47 -8.63 -11.80
CA LYS A 217 -27.95 -9.10 -13.11
C LYS A 217 -29.18 -10.00 -13.03
N GLU A 218 -29.43 -10.61 -11.89
CA GLU A 218 -30.59 -11.48 -11.68
C GLU A 218 -31.83 -10.70 -11.24
N CYS A 219 -31.70 -9.44 -10.85
CA CYS A 219 -32.80 -8.56 -10.46
C CYS A 219 -33.33 -7.66 -11.60
N ARG A 220 -33.06 -7.98 -12.87
CA ARG A 220 -33.58 -7.25 -14.03
C ARG A 220 -34.36 -8.17 -14.98
#